data_d16dad88df6db42730c7d8d2c68d923b
#
_entry.id   d16dad88df6db42730c7d8d2c68d923b
#
_cell.length_a   1.000
_cell.length_b   1.000
_cell.length_c   1.000
_cell.angle_alpha   90.00
_cell.angle_beta   90.00
_cell.angle_gamma   90.00
#
_symmetry.space_group_name_H-M   'P 1'
#
loop_
_entity.id
_entity.type
_entity.pdbx_description
1 polymer ?
#
loop_
_entity_poly.entity_id
_entity_poly.type
_entity_poly.pdbx_seq_one_letter_code
_entity_poly.pdbx_strand_id
1 'polypeptide(L)'
;LGRLIAFPFAGPFSDKYGRRLSALVGVVFFAIFFIGITFTTNTALAYILMICSGMANSFLDTSITPSCMEIFKENGAIANLFTKFAISMAQFLLPFLITFVAARDMSFRTLYFLAAGIIIVDGIFLAILPFPPKEEAPKAADGTVEKRKMKLTPSAILLVCIGFTASTTFKLFMNCNQELGKLYGMANPSMIQSFYSAGIICAVLLTAALMKKGLKPIRVLVIYPCVAFCALLLMYFVQIPQICMIGGFLIGYFAAGGVLQLATSTANEMFPRDKGKITAVVMIASSIANYAVLNVASLLSKVGGVQ
;
A
#
# COMPACT_ATOMS: atom_id res chain seq x y z
N LEU A 1 -11.64 -4.74 -6.32
CA LEU A 1 -12.85 -3.99 -6.72
C LEU A 1 -13.16 -2.86 -5.74
N GLY A 2 -13.28 -3.10 -4.42
CA GLY A 2 -13.65 -2.07 -3.44
C GLY A 2 -12.77 -0.81 -3.49
N ARG A 3 -11.46 -0.95 -3.65
CA ARG A 3 -10.52 0.18 -3.82
C ARG A 3 -10.82 0.99 -5.07
N LEU A 4 -11.08 0.34 -6.20
CA LEU A 4 -11.39 1.02 -7.47
C LEU A 4 -12.70 1.84 -7.38
N ILE A 5 -13.70 1.28 -6.69
CA ILE A 5 -14.98 1.95 -6.50
C ILE A 5 -14.83 3.17 -5.58
N ALA A 6 -14.08 3.04 -4.48
CA ALA A 6 -14.02 4.07 -3.45
C ALA A 6 -13.05 5.21 -3.73
N PHE A 7 -11.91 4.98 -4.39
CA PHE A 7 -10.89 6.03 -4.60
C PHE A 7 -11.39 7.29 -5.31
N PRO A 8 -12.25 7.23 -6.35
CA PRO A 8 -12.78 8.43 -6.99
C PRO A 8 -13.54 9.36 -6.02
N PHE A 9 -14.13 8.78 -4.97
CA PHE A 9 -14.88 9.51 -3.95
C PHE A 9 -14.04 9.83 -2.72
N ALA A 10 -13.19 8.90 -2.27
CA ALA A 10 -12.41 9.01 -1.04
C ALA A 10 -11.42 10.18 -1.07
N GLY A 11 -10.74 10.42 -2.21
CA GLY A 11 -9.83 11.55 -2.36
C GLY A 11 -10.54 12.91 -2.20
N PRO A 12 -11.53 13.22 -3.06
CA PRO A 12 -12.34 14.44 -2.92
C PRO A 12 -13.02 14.56 -1.56
N PHE A 13 -13.48 13.45 -0.97
CA PHE A 13 -14.10 13.44 0.35
C PHE A 13 -13.10 13.88 1.43
N SER A 14 -11.89 13.32 1.42
CA SER A 14 -10.82 13.66 2.35
C SER A 14 -10.41 15.13 2.24
N ASP A 15 -10.31 15.66 1.00
CA ASP A 15 -9.97 17.07 0.77
C ASP A 15 -11.12 18.02 1.18
N LYS A 16 -12.38 17.60 1.00
CA LYS A 16 -13.56 18.43 1.29
C LYS A 16 -13.94 18.41 2.76
N TYR A 17 -14.03 17.24 3.36
CA TYR A 17 -14.56 17.05 4.73
C TYR A 17 -13.46 16.90 5.79
N GLY A 18 -12.20 16.81 5.37
CA GLY A 18 -11.04 16.72 6.24
C GLY A 18 -10.55 15.28 6.45
N ARG A 19 -9.27 15.19 6.83
CA ARG A 19 -8.53 13.93 6.97
C ARG A 19 -9.12 13.02 8.06
N ARG A 20 -9.49 13.63 9.19
CA ARG A 20 -10.05 12.90 10.35
C ARG A 20 -11.33 12.16 10.00
N LEU A 21 -12.29 12.83 9.37
CA LEU A 21 -13.56 12.20 9.01
C LEU A 21 -13.36 11.09 7.98
N SER A 22 -12.48 11.30 6.99
CA SER A 22 -12.12 10.28 6.02
C SER A 22 -11.49 9.05 6.68
N ALA A 23 -10.57 9.23 7.63
CA ALA A 23 -9.97 8.14 8.38
C ALA A 23 -11.00 7.36 9.19
N LEU A 24 -11.90 8.04 9.90
CA LEU A 24 -12.97 7.41 10.68
C LEU A 24 -13.92 6.58 9.81
N VAL A 25 -14.28 7.08 8.64
CA VAL A 25 -15.08 6.31 7.65
C VAL A 25 -14.33 5.02 7.25
N GLY A 26 -13.03 5.11 7.00
CA GLY A 26 -12.20 3.94 6.71
C GLY A 26 -12.18 2.91 7.85
N VAL A 27 -12.03 3.38 9.10
CA VAL A 27 -12.09 2.52 10.30
C VAL A 27 -13.45 1.81 10.42
N VAL A 28 -14.56 2.53 10.22
CA VAL A 28 -15.90 1.94 10.26
C VAL A 28 -16.05 0.82 9.22
N PHE A 29 -15.63 1.05 7.98
CA PHE A 29 -15.68 0.02 6.96
C PHE A 29 -14.79 -1.20 7.29
N PHE A 30 -13.61 -1.01 7.90
CA PHE A 30 -12.79 -2.12 8.36
C PHE A 30 -13.43 -2.86 9.54
N ALA A 31 -14.02 -2.16 10.50
CA ALA A 31 -14.73 -2.79 11.62
C ALA A 31 -15.89 -3.65 11.11
N ILE A 32 -16.68 -3.14 10.16
CA ILE A 32 -17.77 -3.90 9.51
C ILE A 32 -17.20 -5.16 8.84
N PHE A 33 -16.07 -5.05 8.12
CA PHE A 33 -15.44 -6.19 7.47
C PHE A 33 -14.97 -7.23 8.51
N PHE A 34 -14.15 -6.84 9.48
CA PHE A 34 -13.55 -7.78 10.43
C PHE A 34 -14.60 -8.46 11.31
N ILE A 35 -15.61 -7.72 11.78
CA ILE A 35 -16.69 -8.29 12.56
C ILE A 35 -17.60 -9.14 11.67
N GLY A 36 -18.01 -8.64 10.50
CA GLY A 36 -18.93 -9.34 9.62
C GLY A 36 -18.38 -10.65 9.10
N ILE A 37 -17.09 -10.71 8.71
CA ILE A 37 -16.49 -11.93 8.17
C ILE A 37 -16.40 -13.06 9.21
N THR A 38 -16.32 -12.74 10.50
CA THR A 38 -16.29 -13.76 11.57
C THR A 38 -17.60 -14.48 11.76
N PHE A 39 -18.71 -13.84 11.42
CA PHE A 39 -20.05 -14.39 11.61
C PHE A 39 -20.66 -14.92 10.32
N THR A 40 -20.15 -14.55 9.16
CA THR A 40 -20.75 -14.98 7.88
C THR A 40 -20.31 -16.37 7.48
N THR A 41 -21.29 -17.15 7.00
CA THR A 41 -21.08 -18.43 6.31
C THR A 41 -21.48 -18.34 4.84
N ASN A 42 -22.09 -17.21 4.44
CA ASN A 42 -22.56 -16.98 3.08
C ASN A 42 -21.45 -16.37 2.23
N THR A 43 -21.07 -17.05 1.15
CA THR A 43 -20.01 -16.61 0.23
C THR A 43 -20.30 -15.25 -0.42
N ALA A 44 -21.57 -14.99 -0.80
CA ALA A 44 -21.94 -13.71 -1.41
C ALA A 44 -21.75 -12.54 -0.41
N LEU A 45 -22.15 -12.74 0.84
CA LEU A 45 -21.95 -11.74 1.90
C LEU A 45 -20.44 -11.53 2.18
N ALA A 46 -19.64 -12.60 2.16
CA ALA A 46 -18.18 -12.50 2.30
C ALA A 46 -17.57 -11.63 1.19
N TYR A 47 -17.99 -11.76 -0.06
CA TYR A 47 -17.55 -10.87 -1.16
C TYR A 47 -17.93 -9.41 -0.93
N ILE A 48 -19.14 -9.13 -0.44
CA ILE A 48 -19.57 -7.76 -0.12
C ILE A 48 -18.69 -7.18 0.99
N LEU A 49 -18.42 -7.94 2.04
CA LEU A 49 -17.53 -7.53 3.14
C LEU A 49 -16.09 -7.28 2.65
N MET A 50 -15.57 -8.09 1.73
CA MET A 50 -14.27 -7.85 1.09
C MET A 50 -14.27 -6.54 0.26
N ILE A 51 -15.37 -6.19 -0.38
CA ILE A 51 -15.50 -4.89 -1.06
C ILE A 51 -15.46 -3.76 -0.03
N CYS A 52 -16.14 -3.89 1.11
CA CYS A 52 -16.08 -2.93 2.22
C CYS A 52 -14.63 -2.74 2.74
N SER A 53 -13.87 -3.83 2.90
CA SER A 53 -12.45 -3.77 3.25
C SER A 53 -11.61 -2.98 2.23
N GLY A 54 -11.88 -3.18 0.94
CA GLY A 54 -11.26 -2.40 -0.13
C GLY A 54 -11.61 -0.91 -0.06
N MET A 55 -12.86 -0.58 0.24
CA MET A 55 -13.31 0.81 0.45
C MET A 55 -12.62 1.43 1.65
N ALA A 56 -12.53 0.70 2.78
CA ALA A 56 -11.81 1.11 3.97
C ALA A 56 -10.37 1.55 3.66
N ASN A 57 -9.62 0.71 2.92
CA ASN A 57 -8.27 1.02 2.46
C ASN A 57 -8.20 2.36 1.70
N SER A 58 -9.17 2.61 0.81
CA SER A 58 -9.17 3.84 0.01
C SER A 58 -9.33 5.09 0.87
N PHE A 59 -10.24 5.06 1.83
CA PHE A 59 -10.46 6.18 2.76
C PHE A 59 -9.26 6.41 3.67
N LEU A 60 -8.61 5.35 4.15
CA LEU A 60 -7.39 5.45 4.97
C LEU A 60 -6.20 5.96 4.16
N ASP A 61 -5.94 5.41 2.96
CA ASP A 61 -4.82 5.83 2.13
C ASP A 61 -4.91 7.33 1.76
N THR A 62 -6.11 7.80 1.39
CA THR A 62 -6.34 9.21 1.01
C THR A 62 -6.39 10.17 2.20
N SER A 63 -6.39 9.65 3.42
CA SER A 63 -6.36 10.40 4.66
C SER A 63 -4.97 10.37 5.30
N ILE A 64 -4.40 9.18 5.54
CA ILE A 64 -3.16 9.00 6.29
C ILE A 64 -1.96 9.58 5.53
N THR A 65 -1.83 9.28 4.23
CA THR A 65 -0.69 9.77 3.43
C THR A 65 -0.60 11.30 3.43
N PRO A 66 -1.65 12.05 3.08
CA PRO A 66 -1.60 13.49 3.18
C PRO A 66 -1.40 14.00 4.61
N SER A 67 -2.02 13.36 5.63
CA SER A 67 -1.84 13.76 7.02
C SER A 67 -0.38 13.65 7.48
N CYS A 68 0.32 12.58 7.12
CA CYS A 68 1.75 12.44 7.41
C CYS A 68 2.56 13.59 6.82
N MET A 69 2.23 14.01 5.59
CA MET A 69 2.93 15.11 4.93
C MET A 69 2.55 16.49 5.50
N GLU A 70 1.32 16.65 5.96
CA GLU A 70 0.83 17.89 6.57
C GLU A 70 1.39 18.10 7.99
N ILE A 71 1.58 17.01 8.76
CA ILE A 71 2.19 17.05 10.09
C ILE A 71 3.71 17.28 10.00
N PHE A 72 4.39 16.55 9.13
CA PHE A 72 5.86 16.58 8.98
C PHE A 72 6.27 17.36 7.74
N LYS A 73 5.97 18.65 7.67
CA LYS A 73 6.16 19.50 6.47
C LYS A 73 7.57 19.44 5.89
N GLU A 74 8.60 19.43 6.73
CA GLU A 74 10.00 19.41 6.28
C GLU A 74 10.46 18.01 5.82
N ASN A 75 9.84 16.95 6.33
CA ASN A 75 10.22 15.56 6.12
C ASN A 75 9.04 14.66 5.65
N GLY A 76 8.07 15.25 4.94
CA GLY A 76 6.83 14.58 4.56
C GLY A 76 7.03 13.26 3.79
N ALA A 77 7.99 13.25 2.86
CA ALA A 77 8.32 12.04 2.11
C ALA A 77 8.88 10.93 3.02
N ILE A 78 9.74 11.28 4.00
CA ILE A 78 10.28 10.34 4.98
C ILE A 78 9.16 9.85 5.91
N ALA A 79 8.28 10.75 6.38
CA ALA A 79 7.13 10.38 7.20
C ALA A 79 6.22 9.39 6.48
N ASN A 80 5.96 9.61 5.18
CA ASN A 80 5.19 8.68 4.37
C ASN A 80 5.89 7.31 4.17
N LEU A 81 7.22 7.27 4.11
CA LEU A 81 7.96 6.00 4.12
C LEU A 81 7.71 5.20 5.40
N PHE A 82 7.58 5.85 6.56
CA PHE A 82 7.30 5.17 7.82
C PHE A 82 5.91 4.52 7.87
N THR A 83 4.95 4.98 7.08
CA THR A 83 3.67 4.26 6.93
C THR A 83 3.92 2.86 6.33
N LYS A 84 4.82 2.76 5.34
CA LYS A 84 5.21 1.48 4.76
C LYS A 84 5.98 0.60 5.75
N PHE A 85 6.82 1.18 6.60
CA PHE A 85 7.50 0.47 7.68
C PHE A 85 6.48 -0.18 8.61
N ALA A 86 5.50 0.56 9.11
CA ALA A 86 4.46 0.04 9.99
C ALA A 86 3.66 -1.12 9.35
N ILE A 87 3.26 -0.95 8.07
CA ILE A 87 2.61 -2.02 7.30
C ILE A 87 3.51 -3.26 7.21
N SER A 88 4.80 -3.08 6.97
CA SER A 88 5.74 -4.19 6.80
C SER A 88 6.04 -4.90 8.11
N MET A 89 6.08 -4.18 9.22
CA MET A 89 6.18 -4.78 10.56
C MET A 89 4.97 -5.66 10.86
N ALA A 90 3.77 -5.18 10.58
CA ALA A 90 2.55 -5.98 10.73
C ALA A 90 2.56 -7.22 9.83
N GLN A 91 2.98 -7.07 8.56
CA GLN A 91 3.12 -8.20 7.63
C GLN A 91 4.18 -9.22 8.08
N PHE A 92 5.27 -8.76 8.70
CA PHE A 92 6.30 -9.62 9.25
C PHE A 92 5.81 -10.40 10.49
N LEU A 93 5.07 -9.74 11.36
CA LEU A 93 4.54 -10.33 12.60
C LEU A 93 3.35 -11.28 12.37
N LEU A 94 2.58 -11.05 11.31
CA LEU A 94 1.35 -11.81 11.05
C LEU A 94 1.54 -13.34 10.96
N PRO A 95 2.56 -13.90 10.27
CA PRO A 95 2.79 -15.35 10.24
C PRO A 95 3.06 -15.95 11.61
N PHE A 96 3.79 -15.25 12.48
CA PHE A 96 4.04 -15.70 13.85
C PHE A 96 2.75 -15.73 14.67
N LEU A 97 1.89 -14.72 14.50
CA LEU A 97 0.59 -14.67 15.15
C LEU A 97 -0.32 -15.82 14.68
N ILE A 98 -0.35 -16.09 13.39
CA ILE A 98 -1.10 -17.22 12.81
C ILE A 98 -0.60 -18.54 13.39
N THR A 99 0.72 -18.76 13.42
CA THR A 99 1.32 -19.97 13.98
C THR A 99 1.02 -20.12 15.46
N PHE A 100 1.07 -19.04 16.23
CA PHE A 100 0.75 -19.04 17.66
C PHE A 100 -0.72 -19.42 17.91
N VAL A 101 -1.66 -18.89 17.14
CA VAL A 101 -3.09 -19.20 17.24
C VAL A 101 -3.34 -20.66 16.85
N ALA A 102 -2.72 -21.13 15.76
CA ALA A 102 -2.82 -22.52 15.30
C ALA A 102 -2.24 -23.52 16.30
N ALA A 103 -1.09 -23.20 16.92
CA ALA A 103 -0.46 -24.07 17.92
C ALA A 103 -1.26 -24.22 19.22
N ARG A 104 -2.25 -23.35 19.45
CA ARG A 104 -3.19 -23.41 20.58
C ARG A 104 -4.57 -23.92 20.23
N ASP A 105 -4.74 -24.51 19.05
CA ASP A 105 -6.04 -24.99 18.53
C ASP A 105 -7.15 -23.93 18.57
N MET A 106 -6.76 -22.63 18.52
CA MET A 106 -7.71 -21.53 18.50
C MET A 106 -8.30 -21.34 17.09
N SER A 107 -9.57 -20.99 17.03
CA SER A 107 -10.22 -20.71 15.74
C SER A 107 -9.57 -19.53 15.01
N PHE A 108 -9.52 -19.58 13.68
CA PHE A 108 -9.11 -18.45 12.85
C PHE A 108 -9.94 -17.18 13.12
N ARG A 109 -11.15 -17.31 13.62
CA ARG A 109 -12.02 -16.20 14.04
C ARG A 109 -11.35 -15.31 15.10
N THR A 110 -10.50 -15.90 15.95
CA THR A 110 -9.73 -15.15 16.96
C THR A 110 -8.86 -14.07 16.33
N LEU A 111 -8.23 -14.35 15.18
CA LEU A 111 -7.41 -13.37 14.46
C LEU A 111 -8.24 -12.19 13.93
N TYR A 112 -9.45 -12.48 13.43
CA TYR A 112 -10.35 -11.43 12.97
C TYR A 112 -10.91 -10.58 14.11
N PHE A 113 -11.23 -11.19 15.27
CA PHE A 113 -11.64 -10.45 16.46
C PHE A 113 -10.49 -9.57 17.01
N LEU A 114 -9.26 -10.09 17.00
CA LEU A 114 -8.11 -9.30 17.38
C LEU A 114 -7.92 -8.09 16.45
N ALA A 115 -8.02 -8.32 15.14
CA ALA A 115 -7.95 -7.24 14.15
C ALA A 115 -9.08 -6.22 14.31
N ALA A 116 -10.32 -6.67 14.58
CA ALA A 116 -11.45 -5.81 14.89
C ALA A 116 -11.20 -4.96 16.13
N GLY A 117 -10.65 -5.57 17.20
CA GLY A 117 -10.29 -4.86 18.42
C GLY A 117 -9.24 -3.78 18.17
N ILE A 118 -8.18 -4.10 17.44
CA ILE A 118 -7.13 -3.12 17.07
C ILE A 118 -7.73 -1.95 16.30
N ILE A 119 -8.53 -2.23 15.26
CA ILE A 119 -9.09 -1.16 14.42
C ILE A 119 -10.09 -0.28 15.16
N ILE A 120 -10.82 -0.83 16.14
CA ILE A 120 -11.72 -0.05 17.01
C ILE A 120 -10.90 0.87 17.91
N VAL A 121 -9.82 0.37 18.52
CA VAL A 121 -8.90 1.17 19.32
C VAL A 121 -8.28 2.29 18.50
N ASP A 122 -7.80 1.98 17.28
CA ASP A 122 -7.30 2.99 16.34
C ASP A 122 -8.37 4.05 16.02
N GLY A 123 -9.63 3.64 15.85
CA GLY A 123 -10.75 4.54 15.64
C GLY A 123 -10.98 5.50 16.81
N ILE A 124 -10.86 5.01 18.04
CA ILE A 124 -10.95 5.84 19.26
C ILE A 124 -9.80 6.85 19.28
N PHE A 125 -8.55 6.41 19.02
CA PHE A 125 -7.41 7.31 18.95
C PHE A 125 -7.60 8.38 17.86
N LEU A 126 -8.02 8.00 16.64
CA LEU A 126 -8.30 8.93 15.55
C LEU A 126 -9.43 9.92 15.89
N ALA A 127 -10.39 9.52 16.74
CA ALA A 127 -11.45 10.40 17.20
C ALA A 127 -10.96 11.44 18.22
N ILE A 128 -9.94 11.14 19.03
CA ILE A 128 -9.45 11.99 20.11
C ILE A 128 -8.26 12.85 19.66
N LEU A 129 -7.31 12.27 18.90
CA LEU A 129 -6.07 12.94 18.51
C LEU A 129 -6.32 14.15 17.61
N PRO A 130 -5.56 15.25 17.79
CA PRO A 130 -5.64 16.40 16.91
C PRO A 130 -5.13 16.06 15.50
N PHE A 131 -5.91 16.39 14.50
CA PHE A 131 -5.51 16.34 13.11
C PHE A 131 -5.04 17.72 12.64
N PRO A 132 -4.16 17.78 11.60
CA PRO A 132 -3.79 19.05 11.02
C PRO A 132 -5.03 19.83 10.59
N PRO A 133 -5.05 21.16 10.83
CA PRO A 133 -6.15 22.00 10.38
C PRO A 133 -6.25 21.89 8.86
N LYS A 134 -7.49 21.90 8.37
CA LYS A 134 -7.77 21.92 6.95
C LYS A 134 -7.10 23.17 6.35
N GLU A 135 -6.21 22.99 5.36
CA GLU A 135 -5.68 24.11 4.60
C GLU A 135 -6.86 24.77 3.85
N GLU A 136 -7.23 25.99 4.28
CA GLU A 136 -8.26 26.76 3.59
C GLU A 136 -7.76 27.09 2.17
N ALA A 137 -8.63 26.85 1.18
CA ALA A 137 -8.33 27.32 -0.17
C ALA A 137 -8.16 28.84 -0.12
N PRO A 138 -7.09 29.42 -0.72
CA PRO A 138 -6.96 30.87 -0.81
C PRO A 138 -8.22 31.42 -1.45
N LYS A 139 -8.85 32.36 -0.76
CA LYS A 139 -9.96 33.13 -1.30
C LYS A 139 -9.34 34.10 -2.33
N ALA A 140 -9.92 34.17 -3.52
CA ALA A 140 -9.60 35.24 -4.46
C ALA A 140 -9.93 36.59 -3.82
N ALA A 141 -9.36 37.68 -4.33
CA ALA A 141 -9.58 39.01 -3.81
C ALA A 141 -11.08 39.44 -3.74
N ASP A 142 -11.93 38.75 -4.49
CA ASP A 142 -13.38 38.91 -4.52
C ASP A 142 -14.16 37.96 -3.59
N GLY A 143 -13.47 37.19 -2.74
CA GLY A 143 -14.08 36.26 -1.79
C GLY A 143 -14.59 34.96 -2.42
N THR A 144 -14.46 34.75 -3.73
CA THR A 144 -14.84 33.52 -4.40
C THR A 144 -13.76 32.44 -4.27
N VAL A 145 -14.17 31.21 -4.00
CA VAL A 145 -13.23 30.06 -3.97
C VAL A 145 -12.84 29.73 -5.42
N GLU A 146 -11.59 29.98 -5.76
CA GLU A 146 -11.06 29.69 -7.10
C GLU A 146 -11.17 28.18 -7.40
N LYS A 147 -12.17 27.79 -8.16
CA LYS A 147 -12.35 26.41 -8.65
C LYS A 147 -11.35 26.10 -9.77
N ARG A 148 -10.07 26.03 -9.44
CA ARG A 148 -9.06 25.63 -10.41
C ARG A 148 -9.13 24.13 -10.62
N LYS A 149 -9.41 23.70 -11.86
CA LYS A 149 -9.36 22.26 -12.21
C LYS A 149 -7.92 21.76 -12.06
N MET A 150 -7.73 20.64 -11.37
CA MET A 150 -6.44 19.96 -11.28
C MET A 150 -5.98 19.57 -12.69
N LYS A 151 -4.94 20.22 -13.20
CA LYS A 151 -4.34 19.87 -14.49
C LYS A 151 -3.17 18.93 -14.22
N LEU A 152 -3.26 17.70 -14.72
CA LEU A 152 -2.16 16.73 -14.65
C LEU A 152 -1.05 17.19 -15.59
N THR A 153 0.10 17.50 -15.01
CA THR A 153 1.33 17.79 -15.77
C THR A 153 1.95 16.47 -16.28
N PRO A 154 2.80 16.51 -17.33
CA PRO A 154 3.50 15.31 -17.79
C PRO A 154 4.27 14.59 -16.66
N SER A 155 4.90 15.35 -15.75
CA SER A 155 5.59 14.80 -14.58
C SER A 155 4.64 14.08 -13.62
N ALA A 156 3.43 14.61 -13.41
CA ALA A 156 2.43 13.95 -12.58
C ALA A 156 1.94 12.63 -13.24
N ILE A 157 1.76 12.63 -14.56
CA ILE A 157 1.39 11.41 -15.30
C ILE A 157 2.49 10.34 -15.15
N LEU A 158 3.76 10.73 -15.24
CA LEU A 158 4.88 9.79 -15.01
C LEU A 158 4.86 9.20 -13.59
N LEU A 159 4.56 10.00 -12.56
CA LEU A 159 4.43 9.50 -11.18
C LEU A 159 3.25 8.52 -11.04
N VAL A 160 2.14 8.77 -11.73
CA VAL A 160 1.01 7.83 -11.78
C VAL A 160 1.42 6.53 -12.47
N CYS A 161 2.18 6.61 -13.57
CA CYS A 161 2.73 5.43 -14.24
C CYS A 161 3.71 4.64 -13.34
N ILE A 162 4.52 5.31 -12.54
CA ILE A 162 5.37 4.66 -11.52
C ILE A 162 4.49 3.96 -10.48
N GLY A 163 3.40 4.58 -10.04
CA GLY A 163 2.41 3.95 -9.16
C GLY A 163 1.84 2.65 -9.75
N PHE A 164 1.58 2.63 -11.06
CA PHE A 164 1.13 1.45 -11.79
C PHE A 164 2.23 0.38 -11.84
N THR A 165 3.41 0.69 -12.37
CA THR A 165 4.48 -0.27 -12.63
C THR A 165 5.09 -0.84 -11.35
N ALA A 166 5.36 -0.01 -10.34
CA ALA A 166 5.86 -0.46 -9.05
C ALA A 166 4.87 -1.41 -8.38
N SER A 167 3.56 -1.06 -8.40
CA SER A 167 2.53 -1.92 -7.81
C SER A 167 2.39 -3.25 -8.54
N THR A 168 2.50 -3.26 -9.86
CA THR A 168 2.56 -4.48 -10.68
C THR A 168 3.65 -5.42 -10.17
N THR A 169 4.87 -4.92 -10.10
CA THR A 169 6.06 -5.71 -9.75
C THR A 169 5.93 -6.35 -8.37
N PHE A 170 5.71 -5.54 -7.33
CA PHE A 170 5.73 -6.09 -5.98
C PHE A 170 4.47 -6.88 -5.63
N LYS A 171 3.31 -6.54 -6.20
CA LYS A 171 2.07 -7.29 -5.97
C LYS A 171 2.05 -8.63 -6.67
N LEU A 172 2.53 -8.68 -7.90
CA LEU A 172 2.69 -9.95 -8.61
C LEU A 172 3.62 -10.88 -7.82
N PHE A 173 4.80 -10.39 -7.47
CA PHE A 173 5.76 -11.17 -6.68
C PHE A 173 5.15 -11.62 -5.33
N MET A 174 4.49 -10.74 -4.60
CA MET A 174 3.88 -11.06 -3.31
C MET A 174 2.83 -12.18 -3.41
N ASN A 175 2.09 -12.25 -4.51
CA ASN A 175 1.05 -13.27 -4.69
C ASN A 175 1.59 -14.59 -5.28
N CYS A 176 2.68 -14.54 -6.05
CA CYS A 176 3.21 -15.71 -6.77
C CYS A 176 4.50 -16.28 -6.15
N ASN A 177 5.09 -15.64 -5.14
CA ASN A 177 6.39 -16.01 -4.60
C ASN A 177 6.43 -17.44 -4.04
N GLN A 178 5.36 -17.92 -3.41
CA GLN A 178 5.31 -19.26 -2.85
C GLN A 178 5.26 -20.34 -3.95
N GLU A 179 4.49 -20.09 -5.01
CA GLU A 179 4.44 -21.00 -6.17
C GLU A 179 5.79 -21.04 -6.88
N LEU A 180 6.43 -19.88 -7.04
CA LEU A 180 7.78 -19.78 -7.57
C LEU A 180 8.80 -20.58 -6.72
N GLY A 181 8.71 -20.47 -5.39
CA GLY A 181 9.55 -21.22 -4.47
C GLY A 181 9.35 -22.73 -4.57
N LYS A 182 8.13 -23.20 -4.74
CA LYS A 182 7.82 -24.62 -4.99
C LYS A 182 8.43 -25.09 -6.32
N LEU A 183 8.28 -24.29 -7.38
CA LEU A 183 8.82 -24.58 -8.70
C LEU A 183 10.34 -24.74 -8.66
N TYR A 184 11.05 -23.93 -7.85
CA TYR A 184 12.52 -23.98 -7.71
C TYR A 184 12.99 -24.98 -6.63
N GLY A 185 12.08 -25.83 -6.13
CA GLY A 185 12.44 -26.92 -5.20
C GLY A 185 12.71 -26.48 -3.76
N MET A 186 12.15 -25.36 -3.31
CA MET A 186 12.30 -24.94 -1.91
C MET A 186 11.51 -25.85 -0.96
N ALA A 187 12.16 -26.31 0.11
CA ALA A 187 11.50 -27.06 1.17
C ALA A 187 10.43 -26.23 1.91
N ASN A 188 10.71 -24.95 2.14
CA ASN A 188 9.80 -24.01 2.81
C ASN A 188 9.59 -22.72 1.99
N PRO A 189 8.70 -22.71 1.00
CA PRO A 189 8.45 -21.55 0.14
C PRO A 189 7.98 -20.29 0.89
N SER A 190 7.32 -20.45 2.06
CA SER A 190 6.87 -19.34 2.91
C SER A 190 8.03 -18.44 3.42
N MET A 191 9.26 -18.98 3.47
CA MET A 191 10.44 -18.20 3.86
C MET A 191 10.69 -17.02 2.92
N ILE A 192 10.34 -17.12 1.63
CA ILE A 192 10.49 -16.01 0.67
C ILE A 192 9.73 -14.77 1.16
N GLN A 193 8.55 -14.95 1.75
CA GLN A 193 7.76 -13.86 2.30
C GLN A 193 8.48 -13.15 3.46
N SER A 194 9.19 -13.89 4.31
CA SER A 194 9.98 -13.32 5.41
C SER A 194 11.16 -12.50 4.88
N PHE A 195 11.89 -13.03 3.89
CA PHE A 195 12.98 -12.29 3.24
C PHE A 195 12.48 -11.04 2.51
N TYR A 196 11.34 -11.13 1.83
CA TYR A 196 10.68 -9.99 1.21
C TYR A 196 10.32 -8.90 2.22
N SER A 197 9.73 -9.28 3.36
CA SER A 197 9.35 -8.33 4.42
C SER A 197 10.59 -7.70 5.08
N ALA A 198 11.63 -8.49 5.32
CA ALA A 198 12.92 -7.99 5.81
C ALA A 198 13.53 -6.98 4.82
N GLY A 199 13.47 -7.28 3.51
CA GLY A 199 13.91 -6.36 2.46
C GLY A 199 13.19 -5.01 2.54
N ILE A 200 11.86 -5.01 2.73
CA ILE A 200 11.09 -3.77 2.87
C ILE A 200 11.52 -2.99 4.12
N ILE A 201 11.65 -3.65 5.26
CA ILE A 201 12.06 -3.01 6.52
C ILE A 201 13.44 -2.34 6.35
N CYS A 202 14.42 -3.08 5.83
CA CYS A 202 15.75 -2.55 5.53
C CYS A 202 15.70 -1.37 4.55
N ALA A 203 14.90 -1.48 3.49
CA ALA A 203 14.75 -0.43 2.49
C ALA A 203 14.23 0.86 3.10
N VAL A 204 13.15 0.79 3.89
CA VAL A 204 12.56 1.98 4.50
C VAL A 204 13.56 2.68 5.42
N LEU A 205 14.24 1.93 6.29
CA LEU A 205 15.19 2.50 7.24
C LEU A 205 16.40 3.12 6.54
N LEU A 206 17.00 2.38 5.59
CA LEU A 206 18.18 2.87 4.85
C LEU A 206 17.83 4.02 3.91
N THR A 207 16.70 3.94 3.20
CA THR A 207 16.26 5.03 2.32
C THR A 207 15.96 6.28 3.12
N ALA A 208 15.27 6.18 4.26
CA ALA A 208 15.01 7.32 5.13
C ALA A 208 16.32 7.96 5.66
N ALA A 209 17.30 7.13 6.06
CA ALA A 209 18.60 7.60 6.50
C ALA A 209 19.39 8.31 5.36
N LEU A 210 19.36 7.74 4.15
CA LEU A 210 19.99 8.34 2.97
C LEU A 210 19.31 9.64 2.54
N MET A 211 17.99 9.73 2.63
CA MET A 211 17.24 10.94 2.34
C MET A 211 17.59 12.07 3.32
N LYS A 212 17.77 11.77 4.61
CA LYS A 212 18.30 12.75 5.59
C LYS A 212 19.71 13.25 5.24
N LYS A 213 20.52 12.43 4.54
CA LYS A 213 21.85 12.80 4.03
C LYS A 213 21.81 13.49 2.65
N GLY A 214 20.64 13.83 2.14
CA GLY A 214 20.47 14.57 0.88
C GLY A 214 20.13 13.72 -0.35
N LEU A 215 19.83 12.44 -0.21
CA LEU A 215 19.31 11.64 -1.33
C LEU A 215 17.92 12.14 -1.73
N LYS A 216 17.78 12.59 -2.96
CA LYS A 216 16.51 13.09 -3.49
C LYS A 216 15.55 11.94 -3.81
N PRO A 217 14.23 12.06 -3.50
CA PRO A 217 13.22 11.03 -3.81
C PRO A 217 13.24 10.57 -5.26
N ILE A 218 13.45 11.50 -6.19
CA ILE A 218 13.47 11.17 -7.62
C ILE A 218 14.57 10.16 -8.00
N ARG A 219 15.73 10.20 -7.34
CA ARG A 219 16.81 9.22 -7.60
C ARG A 219 16.38 7.81 -7.15
N VAL A 220 15.68 7.71 -6.03
CA VAL A 220 15.13 6.43 -5.55
C VAL A 220 14.11 5.90 -6.55
N LEU A 221 13.23 6.77 -7.06
CA LEU A 221 12.20 6.39 -8.04
C LEU A 221 12.76 5.90 -9.38
N VAL A 222 14.00 6.23 -9.71
CA VAL A 222 14.69 5.73 -10.93
C VAL A 222 15.53 4.50 -10.62
N ILE A 223 16.40 4.58 -9.61
CA ILE A 223 17.38 3.50 -9.32
C ILE A 223 16.68 2.24 -8.83
N TYR A 224 15.71 2.35 -7.93
CA TYR A 224 15.09 1.18 -7.31
C TYR A 224 14.36 0.29 -8.30
N PRO A 225 13.50 0.78 -9.21
CA PRO A 225 12.88 -0.07 -10.23
C PRO A 225 13.88 -0.73 -11.18
N CYS A 226 14.99 -0.05 -11.52
CA CYS A 226 16.04 -0.66 -12.34
C CYS A 226 16.70 -1.86 -11.65
N VAL A 227 17.05 -1.72 -10.38
CA VAL A 227 17.63 -2.83 -9.60
C VAL A 227 16.60 -3.96 -9.40
N ALA A 228 15.33 -3.63 -9.14
CA ALA A 228 14.26 -4.62 -9.05
C ALA A 228 14.08 -5.41 -10.35
N PHE A 229 14.19 -4.74 -11.51
CA PHE A 229 14.17 -5.40 -12.81
C PHE A 229 15.33 -6.37 -12.99
N CYS A 230 16.56 -5.96 -12.64
CA CYS A 230 17.74 -6.85 -12.67
C CYS A 230 17.55 -8.06 -11.72
N ALA A 231 16.95 -7.86 -10.54
CA ALA A 231 16.67 -8.94 -9.60
C ALA A 231 15.65 -9.94 -10.17
N LEU A 232 14.61 -9.48 -10.87
CA LEU A 232 13.65 -10.35 -11.56
C LEU A 232 14.32 -11.14 -12.67
N LEU A 233 15.17 -10.52 -13.48
CA LEU A 233 15.94 -11.22 -14.51
C LEU A 233 16.87 -12.29 -13.92
N LEU A 234 17.54 -11.97 -12.81
CA LEU A 234 18.38 -12.93 -12.10
C LEU A 234 17.58 -14.16 -11.66
N MET A 235 16.39 -13.95 -11.07
CA MET A 235 15.51 -15.04 -10.67
C MET A 235 14.99 -15.85 -11.85
N TYR A 236 14.75 -15.22 -12.99
CA TYR A 236 14.27 -15.89 -14.19
C TYR A 236 15.35 -16.81 -14.80
N PHE A 237 16.60 -16.34 -14.86
CA PHE A 237 17.70 -17.12 -15.44
C PHE A 237 18.32 -18.14 -14.48
N VAL A 238 18.31 -17.87 -13.15
CA VAL A 238 18.94 -18.70 -12.15
C VAL A 238 17.90 -19.29 -11.22
N GLN A 239 17.36 -20.43 -11.61
CA GLN A 239 16.21 -21.10 -11.00
C GLN A 239 16.64 -22.04 -9.86
N ILE A 240 17.22 -21.48 -8.80
CA ILE A 240 17.65 -22.22 -7.59
C ILE A 240 17.01 -21.63 -6.32
N PRO A 241 16.80 -22.44 -5.27
CA PRO A 241 16.14 -22.01 -4.03
C PRO A 241 16.76 -20.78 -3.37
N GLN A 242 18.10 -20.69 -3.36
CA GLN A 242 18.84 -19.58 -2.74
C GLN A 242 18.56 -18.25 -3.44
N ILE A 243 18.46 -18.29 -4.77
CA ILE A 243 18.15 -17.08 -5.57
C ILE A 243 16.71 -16.62 -5.33
N CYS A 244 15.76 -17.51 -5.04
CA CYS A 244 14.41 -17.12 -4.63
C CYS A 244 14.42 -16.31 -3.33
N MET A 245 15.22 -16.68 -2.35
CA MET A 245 15.32 -15.95 -1.07
C MET A 245 16.00 -14.58 -1.27
N ILE A 246 17.14 -14.55 -1.96
CA ILE A 246 17.86 -13.32 -2.29
C ILE A 246 16.98 -12.40 -3.15
N GLY A 247 16.33 -12.94 -4.19
CA GLY A 247 15.39 -12.22 -5.03
C GLY A 247 14.20 -11.67 -4.25
N GLY A 248 13.65 -12.46 -3.32
CA GLY A 248 12.62 -12.01 -2.41
C GLY A 248 13.05 -10.79 -1.61
N PHE A 249 14.25 -10.81 -1.01
CA PHE A 249 14.81 -9.67 -0.30
C PHE A 249 15.01 -8.46 -1.24
N LEU A 250 15.61 -8.65 -2.40
CA LEU A 250 15.86 -7.58 -3.38
C LEU A 250 14.56 -6.95 -3.90
N ILE A 251 13.55 -7.75 -4.24
CA ILE A 251 12.24 -7.23 -4.66
C ILE A 251 11.55 -6.52 -3.49
N GLY A 252 11.63 -7.06 -2.28
CA GLY A 252 11.16 -6.39 -1.07
C GLY A 252 11.84 -5.03 -0.90
N TYR A 253 13.14 -4.96 -1.05
CA TYR A 253 13.92 -3.74 -0.90
C TYR A 253 13.64 -2.74 -2.02
N PHE A 254 13.81 -3.12 -3.28
CA PHE A 254 13.86 -2.21 -4.42
C PHE A 254 12.51 -2.00 -5.13
N ALA A 255 11.54 -2.91 -5.02
CA ALA A 255 10.21 -2.70 -5.60
C ALA A 255 9.18 -2.26 -4.56
N ALA A 256 9.15 -2.93 -3.40
CA ALA A 256 8.14 -2.70 -2.37
C ALA A 256 8.57 -1.72 -1.27
N GLY A 257 9.87 -1.48 -1.12
CA GLY A 257 10.49 -0.73 -0.02
C GLY A 257 10.28 0.78 -0.04
N GLY A 258 9.13 1.24 -0.53
CA GLY A 258 8.73 2.65 -0.44
C GLY A 258 8.63 3.39 -1.77
N VAL A 259 8.86 2.74 -2.91
CA VAL A 259 8.74 3.38 -4.25
C VAL A 259 7.36 4.00 -4.44
N LEU A 260 6.29 3.27 -4.12
CA LEU A 260 4.92 3.77 -4.23
C LEU A 260 4.67 4.96 -3.28
N GLN A 261 5.18 4.89 -2.05
CA GLN A 261 5.05 5.95 -1.05
C GLN A 261 5.79 7.22 -1.49
N LEU A 262 7.00 7.07 -2.04
CA LEU A 262 7.77 8.20 -2.57
C LEU A 262 7.12 8.80 -3.82
N ALA A 263 6.61 7.98 -4.73
CA ALA A 263 5.86 8.47 -5.89
C ALA A 263 4.62 9.26 -5.44
N THR A 264 3.88 8.75 -4.46
CA THR A 264 2.70 9.42 -3.91
C THR A 264 3.07 10.71 -3.18
N SER A 265 4.15 10.72 -2.38
CA SER A 265 4.62 11.92 -1.69
C SER A 265 5.05 13.00 -2.69
N THR A 266 5.85 12.62 -3.69
CA THR A 266 6.29 13.56 -4.75
C THR A 266 5.10 14.12 -5.53
N ALA A 267 4.09 13.28 -5.83
CA ALA A 267 2.86 13.74 -6.44
C ALA A 267 2.09 14.72 -5.54
N ASN A 268 2.02 14.46 -4.23
CA ASN A 268 1.37 15.35 -3.26
C ASN A 268 2.08 16.69 -3.12
N GLU A 269 3.42 16.73 -3.22
CA GLU A 269 4.20 17.98 -3.25
C GLU A 269 3.88 18.83 -4.48
N MET A 270 3.58 18.19 -5.62
CA MET A 270 3.17 18.91 -6.85
C MET A 270 1.75 19.48 -6.76
N PHE A 271 0.88 18.89 -5.92
CA PHE A 271 -0.52 19.26 -5.77
C PHE A 271 -0.90 19.52 -4.30
N PRO A 272 -0.34 20.56 -3.66
CA PRO A 272 -0.48 20.75 -2.21
C PRO A 272 -1.92 20.96 -1.75
N ARG A 273 -2.81 21.45 -2.62
CA ARG A 273 -4.24 21.69 -2.32
C ARG A 273 -5.13 20.47 -2.54
N ASP A 274 -4.75 19.58 -3.45
CA ASP A 274 -5.54 18.41 -3.87
C ASP A 274 -4.81 17.10 -3.52
N LYS A 275 -4.14 17.05 -2.36
CA LYS A 275 -3.34 15.90 -1.91
C LYS A 275 -4.14 14.60 -1.87
N GLY A 276 -5.37 14.65 -1.36
CA GLY A 276 -6.25 13.49 -1.34
C GLY A 276 -6.65 13.01 -2.74
N LYS A 277 -6.96 13.95 -3.65
CA LYS A 277 -7.31 13.61 -5.04
C LYS A 277 -6.13 13.00 -5.79
N ILE A 278 -4.92 13.59 -5.71
CA ILE A 278 -3.76 13.04 -6.42
C ILE A 278 -3.33 11.71 -5.83
N THR A 279 -3.39 11.55 -4.51
CA THR A 279 -3.20 10.26 -3.85
C THR A 279 -4.19 9.22 -4.41
N ALA A 280 -5.47 9.58 -4.54
CA ALA A 280 -6.47 8.70 -5.11
C ALA A 280 -6.13 8.29 -6.56
N VAL A 281 -5.68 9.23 -7.40
CA VAL A 281 -5.28 8.95 -8.80
C VAL A 281 -4.12 7.95 -8.85
N VAL A 282 -3.06 8.14 -8.07
CA VAL A 282 -1.92 7.21 -7.98
C VAL A 282 -2.37 5.84 -7.48
N MET A 283 -3.24 5.79 -6.48
CA MET A 283 -3.75 4.54 -5.90
C MET A 283 -4.77 3.82 -6.81
N ILE A 284 -5.52 4.55 -7.63
CA ILE A 284 -6.36 3.96 -8.70
C ILE A 284 -5.46 3.25 -9.70
N ALA A 285 -4.40 3.91 -10.19
CA ALA A 285 -3.44 3.29 -11.11
C ALA A 285 -2.82 2.02 -10.51
N SER A 286 -2.39 2.07 -9.24
CA SER A 286 -1.92 0.92 -8.46
C SER A 286 -2.96 -0.20 -8.37
N SER A 287 -4.22 0.13 -8.19
CA SER A 287 -5.30 -0.85 -8.04
C SER A 287 -5.68 -1.50 -9.38
N ILE A 288 -5.67 -0.73 -10.47
CA ILE A 288 -5.85 -1.25 -11.83
C ILE A 288 -4.70 -2.21 -12.17
N ALA A 289 -3.46 -1.81 -11.87
CA ALA A 289 -2.28 -2.65 -12.07
C ALA A 289 -2.42 -4.01 -11.36
N ASN A 290 -2.77 -3.97 -10.09
CA ASN A 290 -2.94 -5.19 -9.29
C ASN A 290 -4.03 -6.11 -9.86
N TYR A 291 -5.16 -5.55 -10.28
CA TYR A 291 -6.25 -6.32 -10.85
C TYR A 291 -5.88 -6.90 -12.23
N ALA A 292 -5.36 -6.07 -13.12
CA ALA A 292 -5.01 -6.48 -14.50
C ALA A 292 -3.91 -7.54 -14.51
N VAL A 293 -2.83 -7.31 -13.75
CA VAL A 293 -1.66 -8.19 -13.77
C VAL A 293 -1.94 -9.56 -13.17
N LEU A 294 -2.70 -9.63 -12.07
CA LEU A 294 -3.07 -10.91 -11.48
C LEU A 294 -3.97 -11.74 -12.41
N ASN A 295 -4.90 -11.08 -13.13
CA ASN A 295 -5.73 -11.77 -14.12
C ASN A 295 -4.88 -12.27 -15.32
N VAL A 296 -3.98 -11.43 -15.83
CA VAL A 296 -3.07 -11.81 -16.92
C VAL A 296 -2.17 -12.97 -16.47
N ALA A 297 -1.56 -12.89 -15.30
CA ALA A 297 -0.73 -13.96 -14.74
C ALA A 297 -1.52 -15.28 -14.60
N SER A 298 -2.75 -15.20 -14.10
CA SER A 298 -3.63 -16.38 -13.98
C SER A 298 -4.00 -16.98 -15.35
N LEU A 299 -4.20 -16.16 -16.37
CA LEU A 299 -4.47 -16.65 -17.74
C LEU A 299 -3.22 -17.28 -18.36
N LEU A 300 -2.06 -16.65 -18.22
CA LEU A 300 -0.80 -17.17 -18.75
C LEU A 300 -0.41 -18.50 -18.08
N SER A 301 -0.61 -18.63 -16.78
CA SER A 301 -0.32 -19.88 -16.07
C SER A 301 -1.19 -21.05 -16.51
N LYS A 302 -2.40 -20.79 -17.02
CA LYS A 302 -3.28 -21.82 -17.59
C LYS A 302 -2.86 -22.28 -18.98
N VAL A 303 -2.21 -21.40 -19.77
CA VAL A 303 -1.84 -21.65 -21.16
C VAL A 303 -0.41 -22.18 -21.27
N GLY A 304 0.52 -21.63 -20.49
CA GLY A 304 1.97 -21.87 -20.61
C GLY A 304 2.62 -22.59 -19.43
N GLY A 305 1.84 -23.00 -18.41
CA GLY A 305 2.40 -23.45 -17.15
C GLY A 305 2.87 -22.27 -16.27
N VAL A 306 3.48 -22.60 -15.13
CA VAL A 306 3.93 -21.59 -14.13
C VAL A 306 5.27 -20.93 -14.51
N GLN A 307 5.85 -21.27 -15.66
CA GLN A 307 7.13 -20.72 -16.15
C GLN A 307 6.97 -19.36 -16.81
#